data_05d0721cae2eec50e245f0d6ac4e3fad
#
_entry.id   05d0721cae2eec50e245f0d6ac4e3fad
#
_cell.length_a   1.000
_cell.length_b   1.000
_cell.length_c   1.000
_cell.angle_alpha   90.00
_cell.angle_beta   90.00
_cell.angle_gamma   90.00
#
_symmetry.space_group_name_H-M   'P 1'
#
loop_
_entity.id
_entity.type
_entity.pdbx_description
1 polymer ?
#
loop_
_entity_poly.entity_id
_entity_poly.type
_entity_poly.pdbx_seq_one_letter_code
_entity_poly.pdbx_strand_id
1 'polypeptide(L)'
;FPEPVHLRRVYGLVLKLDAAARPPSTAKNPVSLWPGFVSSGPWLVVFAWSAAMAQLFGGLMLLLGLFTRFFAAVLCCVMLSAMWLDQLGPAIWSGNTFLGVLPAYTWWDPAQWNVFYWQLALIASAFAVALLGSGAVALDNATGKGAGGSAPQPKNAEVG
;
A
#
# COMPACT_ATOMS: atom_id res chain seq x y z
N PHE A 1 10.31 30.72 11.89
CA PHE A 1 10.86 30.58 10.51
C PHE A 1 10.26 31.67 9.65
N PRO A 2 11.07 32.54 9.05
CA PRO A 2 10.57 33.72 8.32
C PRO A 2 9.88 33.38 6.99
N GLU A 3 10.04 32.17 6.46
CA GLU A 3 9.42 31.74 5.21
C GLU A 3 8.84 30.32 5.30
N PRO A 4 7.70 30.06 4.64
CA PRO A 4 7.14 28.72 4.59
C PRO A 4 8.08 27.80 3.81
N VAL A 5 8.62 26.79 4.48
CA VAL A 5 9.47 25.78 3.84
C VAL A 5 8.57 24.89 2.98
N HIS A 6 8.63 25.05 1.68
CA HIS A 6 7.97 24.15 0.73
C HIS A 6 8.71 22.81 0.71
N LEU A 7 8.37 21.92 1.62
CA LEU A 7 8.85 20.55 1.60
C LEU A 7 8.27 19.83 0.38
N ARG A 8 9.14 19.38 -0.51
CA ARG A 8 8.70 18.52 -1.62
C ARG A 8 8.08 17.25 -1.01
N ARG A 9 7.03 16.69 -1.62
CA ARG A 9 6.29 15.52 -1.11
C ARG A 9 7.18 14.32 -0.76
N VAL A 10 8.27 14.14 -1.51
CA VAL A 10 9.25 13.07 -1.26
C VAL A 10 9.96 13.27 0.08
N TYR A 11 10.31 14.51 0.46
CA TYR A 11 10.91 14.79 1.76
C TYR A 11 9.94 14.54 2.92
N GLY A 12 8.65 14.78 2.71
CA GLY A 12 7.62 14.42 3.70
C GLY A 12 7.59 12.92 3.96
N LEU A 13 7.73 12.10 2.93
CA LEU A 13 7.80 10.64 3.07
C LEU A 13 9.09 10.18 3.78
N VAL A 14 10.24 10.79 3.44
CA VAL A 14 11.52 10.54 4.12
C VAL A 14 11.42 10.85 5.61
N LEU A 15 10.82 11.99 5.99
CA LEU A 15 10.63 12.37 7.39
C LEU A 15 9.71 11.39 8.13
N LYS A 16 8.66 10.89 7.49
CA LYS A 16 7.77 9.86 8.08
C LYS A 16 8.51 8.56 8.33
N LEU A 17 9.33 8.12 7.39
CA LEU A 17 10.15 6.90 7.53
C LEU A 17 11.19 7.05 8.64
N ASP A 18 11.85 8.22 8.74
CA ASP A 18 12.80 8.50 9.82
C ASP A 18 12.11 8.54 11.18
N ALA A 19 10.96 9.20 11.28
CA ALA A 19 10.15 9.24 12.49
C ALA A 19 9.66 7.83 12.90
N ALA A 20 9.30 6.99 11.92
CA ALA A 20 8.85 5.62 12.18
C ALA A 20 9.96 4.71 12.76
N ALA A 21 11.21 4.98 12.43
CA ALA A 21 12.35 4.27 12.98
C ALA A 21 12.76 4.78 14.37
N ARG A 22 12.45 6.05 14.68
CA ARG A 22 12.79 6.69 15.96
C ARG A 22 11.51 7.12 16.66
N PRO A 23 10.99 6.30 17.59
CA PRO A 23 9.78 6.65 18.32
C PRO A 23 9.96 7.98 19.06
N PRO A 24 8.94 8.84 19.12
CA PRO A 24 9.02 10.09 19.85
C PRO A 24 9.22 9.82 21.36
N SER A 25 9.96 10.69 22.03
CA SER A 25 10.22 10.59 23.48
C SER A 25 8.95 10.61 24.34
N THR A 26 7.84 11.10 23.77
CA THR A 26 6.52 11.16 24.40
C THR A 26 5.68 9.89 24.17
N ALA A 27 6.20 8.91 23.43
CA ALA A 27 5.47 7.68 23.15
C ALA A 27 5.28 6.86 24.44
N LYS A 28 4.06 6.41 24.70
CA LYS A 28 3.75 5.47 25.78
C LYS A 28 4.39 4.11 25.55
N ASN A 29 4.40 3.68 24.29
CA ASN A 29 5.02 2.43 23.84
C ASN A 29 6.10 2.77 22.81
N PRO A 30 7.38 2.92 23.20
CA PRO A 30 8.46 3.28 22.27
C PRO A 30 8.91 2.07 21.45
N VAL A 31 8.07 1.61 20.53
CA VAL A 31 8.39 0.52 19.61
C VAL A 31 8.86 1.12 18.30
N SER A 32 10.01 0.65 17.78
CA SER A 32 10.44 0.99 16.43
C SER A 32 9.53 0.30 15.41
N LEU A 33 8.84 1.09 14.59
CA LEU A 33 7.92 0.59 13.58
C LEU A 33 8.63 0.16 12.30
N TRP A 34 9.90 0.58 12.15
CA TRP A 34 10.71 0.34 10.97
C TRP A 34 12.13 -0.08 11.37
N PRO A 35 12.76 -1.02 10.66
CA PRO A 35 14.11 -1.47 10.97
C PRO A 35 15.13 -0.32 10.93
N GLY A 36 15.93 -0.19 11.99
CA GLY A 36 16.86 0.92 12.16
C GLY A 36 17.94 1.03 11.06
N PHE A 37 18.29 -0.08 10.41
CA PHE A 37 19.26 -0.06 9.30
C PHE A 37 18.72 0.67 8.06
N VAL A 38 17.41 0.72 7.89
CA VAL A 38 16.76 1.42 6.78
C VAL A 38 16.63 2.92 7.05
N SER A 39 16.63 3.33 8.32
CA SER A 39 16.47 4.72 8.74
C SER A 39 17.77 5.53 8.66
N SER A 40 18.88 4.92 8.28
CA SER A 40 20.20 5.57 8.24
C SER A 40 20.70 5.75 6.80
N GLY A 41 21.25 6.93 6.50
CA GLY A 41 21.94 7.20 5.24
C GLY A 41 21.02 7.29 4.00
N PRO A 42 21.53 6.87 2.83
CA PRO A 42 20.82 7.01 1.56
C PRO A 42 19.59 6.09 1.41
N TRP A 43 19.47 5.07 2.25
CA TRP A 43 18.39 4.07 2.17
C TRP A 43 17.00 4.68 2.34
N LEU A 44 16.85 5.66 3.23
CA LEU A 44 15.59 6.41 3.40
C LEU A 44 15.10 7.02 2.09
N VAL A 45 16.03 7.68 1.38
CA VAL A 45 15.72 8.33 0.10
C VAL A 45 15.40 7.28 -0.96
N VAL A 46 16.16 6.18 -1.01
CA VAL A 46 15.94 5.08 -1.95
C VAL A 46 14.55 4.45 -1.72
N PHE A 47 14.17 4.17 -0.49
CA PHE A 47 12.84 3.61 -0.19
C PHE A 47 11.71 4.58 -0.52
N ALA A 48 11.87 5.88 -0.22
CA ALA A 48 10.88 6.88 -0.57
C ALA A 48 10.70 7.00 -2.09
N TRP A 49 11.79 7.00 -2.86
CA TRP A 49 11.73 7.01 -4.31
C TRP A 49 11.18 5.71 -4.89
N SER A 50 11.56 4.56 -4.34
CA SER A 50 11.04 3.26 -4.81
C SER A 50 9.52 3.16 -4.60
N ALA A 51 9.01 3.63 -3.47
CA ALA A 51 7.57 3.68 -3.22
C ALA A 51 6.85 4.62 -4.20
N ALA A 52 7.41 5.81 -4.46
CA ALA A 52 6.84 6.76 -5.41
C ALA A 52 6.84 6.19 -6.85
N MET A 53 7.94 5.55 -7.27
CA MET A 53 8.03 4.91 -8.58
C MET A 53 7.10 3.71 -8.69
N ALA A 54 7.00 2.88 -7.65
CA ALA A 54 6.08 1.74 -7.63
C ALA A 54 4.62 2.19 -7.79
N GLN A 55 4.23 3.30 -7.16
CA GLN A 55 2.89 3.86 -7.32
C GLN A 55 2.64 4.41 -8.71
N LEU A 56 3.61 5.16 -9.27
CA LEU A 56 3.47 5.77 -10.60
C LEU A 56 3.44 4.69 -11.69
N PHE A 57 4.46 3.85 -11.74
CA PHE A 57 4.57 2.80 -12.76
C PHE A 57 3.55 1.68 -12.53
N GLY A 58 3.33 1.29 -11.28
CA GLY A 58 2.33 0.29 -10.94
C GLY A 58 0.92 0.72 -11.34
N GLY A 59 0.56 1.98 -11.04
CA GLY A 59 -0.72 2.54 -11.47
C GLY A 59 -0.86 2.59 -12.99
N LEU A 60 0.18 3.03 -13.72
CA LEU A 60 0.19 3.06 -15.16
C LEU A 60 0.05 1.65 -15.78
N MET A 61 0.80 0.67 -15.26
CA MET A 61 0.75 -0.72 -15.72
C MET A 61 -0.62 -1.36 -15.46
N LEU A 62 -1.25 -1.04 -14.32
CA LEU A 62 -2.63 -1.47 -14.05
C LEU A 62 -3.63 -0.86 -15.02
N LEU A 63 -3.49 0.42 -15.38
CA LEU A 63 -4.34 1.08 -16.37
C LEU A 63 -4.23 0.43 -17.75
N LEU A 64 -3.02 0.04 -18.15
CA LEU A 64 -2.77 -0.66 -19.40
C LEU A 64 -3.14 -2.15 -19.35
N GLY A 65 -3.33 -2.69 -18.15
CA GLY A 65 -3.58 -4.12 -17.96
C GLY A 65 -2.37 -4.98 -18.28
N LEU A 66 -1.15 -4.48 -18.02
CA LEU A 66 0.12 -5.19 -18.21
C LEU A 66 0.65 -5.70 -16.88
N PHE A 67 0.97 -7.00 -16.80
CA PHE A 67 1.45 -7.65 -15.57
C PHE A 67 0.57 -7.32 -14.35
N THR A 68 -0.73 -7.28 -14.57
CA THR A 68 -1.73 -6.75 -13.66
C THR A 68 -1.62 -7.35 -12.27
N ARG A 69 -1.48 -8.67 -12.14
CA ARG A 69 -1.35 -9.36 -10.86
C ARG A 69 -0.11 -8.93 -10.08
N PHE A 70 1.03 -8.79 -10.78
CA PHE A 70 2.29 -8.41 -10.15
C PHE A 70 2.23 -6.97 -9.61
N PHE A 71 1.81 -6.02 -10.45
CA PHE A 71 1.74 -4.62 -10.05
C PHE A 71 0.65 -4.36 -9.01
N ALA A 72 -0.47 -5.08 -9.06
CA ALA A 72 -1.48 -5.02 -8.02
C ALA A 72 -0.96 -5.52 -6.67
N ALA A 73 -0.18 -6.60 -6.64
CA ALA A 73 0.45 -7.10 -5.43
C ALA A 73 1.48 -6.08 -4.87
N VAL A 74 2.31 -5.49 -5.73
CA VAL A 74 3.27 -4.44 -5.33
C VAL A 74 2.54 -3.24 -4.72
N LEU A 75 1.48 -2.75 -5.37
CA LEU A 75 0.68 -1.63 -4.84
C LEU A 75 0.00 -1.98 -3.53
N CYS A 76 -0.52 -3.20 -3.39
CA CYS A 76 -1.08 -3.69 -2.14
C CYS A 76 -0.05 -3.63 -1.00
N CYS A 77 1.19 -4.10 -1.23
CA CYS A 77 2.28 -4.03 -0.26
C CYS A 77 2.64 -2.58 0.12
N VAL A 78 2.71 -1.68 -0.86
CA VAL A 78 2.98 -0.25 -0.63
C VAL A 78 1.87 0.38 0.22
N MET A 79 0.60 0.09 -0.08
CA MET A 79 -0.54 0.60 0.70
C MET A 79 -0.60 0.02 2.12
N LEU A 80 -0.29 -1.26 2.30
CA LEU A 80 -0.15 -1.88 3.63
C LEU A 80 0.95 -1.20 4.45
N SER A 81 2.10 -0.93 3.83
CA SER A 81 3.20 -0.22 4.49
C SER A 81 2.80 1.21 4.87
N ALA A 82 2.09 1.92 3.99
CA ALA A 82 1.58 3.25 4.28
C ALA A 82 0.57 3.24 5.43
N MET A 83 -0.36 2.28 5.45
CA MET A 83 -1.32 2.12 6.55
C MET A 83 -0.61 1.81 7.87
N TRP A 84 0.42 0.96 7.84
CA TRP A 84 1.25 0.66 9.00
C TRP A 84 1.90 1.91 9.58
N LEU A 85 2.51 2.74 8.74
CA LEU A 85 3.23 3.94 9.17
C LEU A 85 2.32 5.10 9.56
N ASP A 86 1.20 5.30 8.84
CA ASP A 86 0.35 6.47 9.01
C ASP A 86 -0.77 6.29 10.04
N GLN A 87 -1.26 5.07 10.22
CA GLN A 87 -2.43 4.79 11.06
C GLN A 87 -2.08 3.94 12.28
N LEU A 88 -1.50 2.76 12.05
CA LEU A 88 -1.23 1.81 13.12
C LEU A 88 -0.06 2.26 14.01
N GLY A 89 1.00 2.79 13.42
CA GLY A 89 2.17 3.24 14.16
C GLY A 89 1.88 4.33 15.19
N PRO A 90 1.29 5.46 14.81
CA PRO A 90 0.90 6.51 15.75
C PRO A 90 -0.08 6.03 16.83
N ALA A 91 -0.99 5.10 16.50
CA ALA A 91 -1.90 4.50 17.47
C ALA A 91 -1.15 3.68 18.52
N ILE A 92 -0.19 2.86 18.11
CA ILE A 92 0.66 2.07 19.03
C ILE A 92 1.47 2.99 19.94
N TRP A 93 2.07 4.05 19.39
CA TRP A 93 2.87 5.01 20.19
C TRP A 93 2.04 5.78 21.22
N SER A 94 0.82 6.18 20.84
CA SER A 94 -0.09 6.89 21.76
C SER A 94 -0.68 5.98 22.84
N GLY A 95 -0.64 4.67 22.65
CA GLY A 95 -1.31 3.68 23.49
C GLY A 95 -2.84 3.66 23.34
N ASN A 96 -3.39 4.41 22.38
CA ASN A 96 -4.80 4.42 22.04
C ASN A 96 -5.10 3.36 20.98
N THR A 97 -5.01 2.09 21.37
CA THR A 97 -5.22 0.97 20.47
C THR A 97 -6.39 0.10 20.93
N PHE A 98 -7.18 -0.35 19.98
CA PHE A 98 -8.12 -1.45 20.15
C PHE A 98 -7.41 -2.75 19.75
N LEU A 99 -7.50 -3.78 20.57
CA LEU A 99 -6.78 -5.06 20.40
C LEU A 99 -5.25 -4.92 20.28
N GLY A 100 -4.66 -3.84 20.79
CA GLY A 100 -3.21 -3.65 20.83
C GLY A 100 -2.54 -3.14 19.55
N VAL A 101 -3.26 -3.11 18.41
CA VAL A 101 -2.71 -2.71 17.09
C VAL A 101 -3.62 -1.74 16.35
N LEU A 102 -4.93 -1.95 16.38
CA LEU A 102 -5.88 -1.11 15.66
C LEU A 102 -6.06 0.24 16.37
N PRO A 103 -6.13 1.36 15.63
CA PRO A 103 -6.35 2.65 16.23
C PRO A 103 -7.74 2.72 16.89
N ALA A 104 -7.78 3.14 18.15
CA ALA A 104 -9.03 3.40 18.86
C ALA A 104 -9.48 4.85 18.60
N TYR A 105 -10.00 5.10 17.41
CA TYR A 105 -10.54 6.41 17.08
C TYR A 105 -11.85 6.68 17.81
N THR A 106 -12.14 7.96 18.03
CA THR A 106 -13.41 8.37 18.61
C THR A 106 -14.55 7.94 17.69
N TRP A 107 -15.52 7.20 18.24
CA TRP A 107 -16.62 6.59 17.47
C TRP A 107 -17.40 7.59 16.62
N TRP A 108 -17.46 8.82 17.02
CA TRP A 108 -18.27 9.90 16.41
C TRP A 108 -17.45 10.87 15.54
N ASP A 109 -16.17 10.60 15.26
CA ASP A 109 -15.36 11.47 14.42
C ASP A 109 -15.14 10.85 13.03
N PRO A 110 -15.97 11.21 12.02
CA PRO A 110 -15.86 10.66 10.68
C PRO A 110 -14.53 11.01 10.00
N ALA A 111 -13.87 12.11 10.39
CA ALA A 111 -12.65 12.57 9.75
C ALA A 111 -11.47 11.61 10.02
N GLN A 112 -11.40 11.06 11.25
CA GLN A 112 -10.36 10.10 11.63
C GLN A 112 -10.55 8.76 10.91
N TRP A 113 -11.81 8.29 10.83
CA TRP A 113 -12.13 7.02 10.18
C TRP A 113 -12.02 7.08 8.65
N ASN A 114 -12.25 8.24 8.05
CA ASN A 114 -12.26 8.39 6.60
C ASN A 114 -10.94 7.96 5.97
N VAL A 115 -9.80 8.43 6.49
CA VAL A 115 -8.47 8.08 5.96
C VAL A 115 -8.21 6.57 6.08
N PHE A 116 -8.58 5.97 7.22
CA PHE A 116 -8.44 4.54 7.46
C PHE A 116 -9.27 3.71 6.47
N TYR A 117 -10.53 4.05 6.26
CA TYR A 117 -11.40 3.34 5.32
C TYR A 117 -10.96 3.50 3.87
N TRP A 118 -10.47 4.68 3.47
CA TRP A 118 -9.92 4.87 2.14
C TRP A 118 -8.70 3.98 1.88
N GLN A 119 -7.78 3.90 2.81
CA GLN A 119 -6.63 3.03 2.69
C GLN A 119 -7.04 1.55 2.65
N LEU A 120 -7.97 1.15 3.49
CA LEU A 120 -8.50 -0.21 3.50
C LEU A 120 -9.18 -0.57 2.18
N ALA A 121 -9.99 0.34 1.62
CA ALA A 121 -10.64 0.15 0.32
C ALA A 121 -9.63 0.01 -0.82
N LEU A 122 -8.56 0.81 -0.82
CA LEU A 122 -7.49 0.70 -1.81
C LEU A 122 -6.72 -0.62 -1.69
N ILE A 123 -6.43 -1.07 -0.47
CA ILE A 123 -5.78 -2.36 -0.21
C ILE A 123 -6.69 -3.50 -0.70
N ALA A 124 -7.97 -3.48 -0.34
CA ALA A 124 -8.93 -4.50 -0.76
C ALA A 124 -9.09 -4.55 -2.28
N SER A 125 -9.15 -3.39 -2.93
CA SER A 125 -9.23 -3.28 -4.39
C SER A 125 -7.97 -3.83 -5.07
N ALA A 126 -6.79 -3.44 -4.61
CA ALA A 126 -5.52 -3.92 -5.14
C ALA A 126 -5.37 -5.44 -4.93
N PHE A 127 -5.76 -5.93 -3.77
CA PHE A 127 -5.75 -7.35 -3.45
C PHE A 127 -6.73 -8.15 -4.33
N ALA A 128 -7.95 -7.65 -4.53
CA ALA A 128 -8.91 -8.26 -5.42
C ALA A 128 -8.37 -8.35 -6.86
N VAL A 129 -7.76 -7.28 -7.38
CA VAL A 129 -7.13 -7.27 -8.71
C VAL A 129 -5.94 -8.23 -8.78
N ALA A 130 -5.14 -8.35 -7.72
CA ALA A 130 -4.03 -9.31 -7.65
C ALA A 130 -4.52 -10.77 -7.75
N LEU A 131 -5.65 -11.08 -7.12
CA LEU A 131 -6.25 -12.42 -7.16
C LEU A 131 -6.97 -12.71 -8.50
N LEU A 132 -7.82 -11.79 -8.94
CA LEU A 132 -8.64 -11.96 -10.15
C LEU A 132 -7.80 -11.82 -11.43
N GLY A 133 -6.80 -10.94 -11.40
CA GLY A 133 -5.97 -10.64 -12.57
C GLY A 133 -6.59 -9.61 -13.50
N SER A 134 -6.07 -9.56 -14.71
CA SER A 134 -6.51 -8.63 -15.76
C SER A 134 -7.91 -8.96 -16.27
N GLY A 135 -8.73 -7.91 -16.47
CA GLY A 135 -10.05 -8.06 -17.12
C GLY A 135 -9.96 -8.41 -18.61
N ALA A 136 -11.12 -8.65 -19.23
CA ALA A 136 -11.23 -9.09 -20.62
C ALA A 136 -10.57 -8.14 -21.65
N VAL A 137 -10.49 -6.84 -21.34
CA VAL A 137 -9.97 -5.79 -22.24
C VAL A 137 -8.48 -5.51 -22.00
N ALA A 138 -7.83 -6.23 -21.08
CA ALA A 138 -6.44 -5.99 -20.73
C ALA A 138 -5.46 -6.48 -21.80
N LEU A 139 -4.36 -5.76 -21.96
CA LEU A 139 -3.25 -6.13 -22.85
C LEU A 139 -2.65 -7.50 -22.54
N ASP A 140 -2.68 -7.92 -21.27
CA ASP A 140 -2.26 -9.26 -20.84
C ASP A 140 -3.02 -10.38 -21.57
N ASN A 141 -4.33 -10.18 -21.82
CA ASN A 141 -5.15 -11.12 -22.58
C ASN A 141 -4.85 -11.09 -24.07
N ALA A 142 -4.57 -9.90 -24.64
CA ALA A 142 -4.22 -9.76 -26.04
C ALA A 142 -2.87 -10.40 -26.37
N THR A 143 -1.94 -10.46 -25.42
CA THR A 143 -0.61 -11.08 -25.59
C THR A 143 -0.57 -12.56 -25.21
N GLY A 144 -1.71 -13.16 -24.86
CA GLY A 144 -1.78 -14.58 -24.46
C GLY A 144 -1.11 -14.92 -23.12
N LYS A 145 -0.69 -13.90 -22.35
CA LYS A 145 -0.07 -14.03 -21.05
C LYS A 145 -1.08 -13.98 -19.87
N GLY A 146 -2.35 -13.77 -20.19
CA GLY A 146 -3.43 -13.85 -19.21
C GLY A 146 -3.60 -15.30 -18.77
N ALA A 147 -3.04 -15.61 -17.61
CA ALA A 147 -2.96 -16.94 -17.07
C ALA A 147 -4.30 -17.67 -17.02
N GLY A 148 -4.41 -18.72 -17.84
CA GLY A 148 -5.07 -19.94 -17.51
C GLY A 148 -6.43 -19.86 -16.80
N GLY A 149 -7.46 -19.73 -17.59
CA GLY A 149 -8.84 -19.94 -17.21
C GLY A 149 -9.70 -20.27 -18.42
N SER A 150 -9.16 -21.02 -19.38
CA SER A 150 -10.03 -21.74 -20.32
C SER A 150 -10.71 -22.82 -19.52
N ALA A 151 -11.96 -22.57 -19.14
CA ALA A 151 -12.86 -23.65 -18.76
C ALA A 151 -12.78 -24.75 -19.82
N PRO A 152 -12.71 -26.04 -19.47
CA PRO A 152 -12.70 -27.10 -20.44
C PRO A 152 -13.97 -27.00 -21.26
N GLN A 153 -13.82 -26.79 -22.58
CA GLN A 153 -14.94 -26.91 -23.49
C GLN A 153 -15.54 -28.29 -23.35
N PRO A 154 -16.86 -28.42 -23.19
CA PRO A 154 -17.49 -29.72 -23.18
C PRO A 154 -17.20 -30.33 -24.55
N LYS A 155 -16.51 -31.47 -24.59
CA LYS A 155 -16.39 -32.31 -25.75
C LYS A 155 -17.81 -32.66 -26.18
N ASN A 156 -18.22 -32.14 -27.33
CA ASN A 156 -19.47 -32.56 -28.00
C ASN A 156 -19.45 -34.08 -28.04
N ALA A 157 -20.39 -34.70 -27.35
CA ALA A 157 -20.67 -36.09 -27.51
C ALA A 157 -21.06 -36.27 -28.99
N GLU A 158 -20.22 -36.94 -29.75
CA GLU A 158 -20.61 -37.49 -31.04
C GLU A 158 -21.68 -38.52 -30.77
N VAL A 159 -22.90 -38.15 -31.17
CA VAL A 159 -24.01 -39.10 -31.24
C VAL A 159 -23.82 -39.87 -32.55
N GLY A 160 -23.34 -41.10 -32.42
CA GLY A 160 -23.44 -42.10 -33.46
C GLY A 160 -24.78 -42.82 -33.42
#